data_861023da9ab474a62c029b1cac0eaec3
#
_entry.id   861023da9ab474a62c029b1cac0eaec3
#
_cell.length_a   1.000
_cell.length_b   1.000
_cell.length_c   1.000
_cell.angle_alpha   90.00
_cell.angle_beta   90.00
_cell.angle_gamma   90.00
#
_symmetry.space_group_name_H-M   'P 1'
#
loop_
_entity.id
_entity.type
_entity.pdbx_description
1 polymer ?
#
loop_
_entity_poly.entity_id
_entity_poly.type
_entity_poly.pdbx_seq_one_letter_code
_entity_poly.pdbx_strand_id
1 'polypeptide(L)'
;MGFEFIKKLPTPDEIRNQYPIDAKIKALKEKRDQEIRDVFTGKSDKFLAIIGPCSADNEDAVCDYLLRLRKVQDKIADKVLIIPRVYTNKPRTTGEGYKGMVHQPDPEKKPNMLAGLVAIRKMHIRAIEESGFTCADEMLYPENWRYLSDLLSYVAVGARSVEDQQHRLTVSGMDVPAGMKNPTSGDFSVMLNSVVAAQGSHTFIYRGWEVVTTGNELTHTILRGAVNKHGEAIPNYHYEDLRLLFEKYSAKNLKNMATIVDTNHSNSNKQYAEQVRIVKEVLHSRNVNEELKTLVKGVMIESYIEPGNQKIGQGEHIYGKSITDPCLGWPESEQLIHTIYKMCEK
;
A
#
# COMPACT_ATOMS: atom_id res chain seq x y z
N MET A 1 2.88 -25.49 -26.75
CA MET A 1 2.40 -24.29 -26.02
C MET A 1 3.17 -24.20 -24.72
N GLY A 2 3.58 -23.01 -24.30
CA GLY A 2 4.41 -22.82 -23.09
C GLY A 2 3.64 -22.74 -21.76
N PHE A 3 2.30 -22.96 -21.76
CA PHE A 3 1.48 -22.97 -20.55
C PHE A 3 1.00 -24.38 -20.24
N GLU A 4 1.16 -24.78 -18.96
CA GLU A 4 0.55 -25.98 -18.39
C GLU A 4 -0.52 -25.56 -17.39
N PHE A 5 -1.77 -25.97 -17.60
CA PHE A 5 -2.89 -25.68 -16.72
C PHE A 5 -2.95 -26.72 -15.61
N ILE A 6 -2.41 -26.39 -14.43
CA ILE A 6 -2.28 -27.30 -13.28
C ILE A 6 -3.65 -27.57 -12.63
N LYS A 7 -4.38 -26.49 -12.31
CA LYS A 7 -5.75 -26.58 -11.76
C LYS A 7 -6.48 -25.25 -11.89
N LYS A 8 -7.82 -25.31 -11.95
CA LYS A 8 -8.68 -24.15 -11.86
C LYS A 8 -8.73 -23.66 -10.41
N LEU A 9 -8.49 -22.36 -10.18
CA LEU A 9 -8.66 -21.71 -8.88
C LEU A 9 -10.12 -21.31 -8.67
N PRO A 10 -10.63 -21.30 -7.43
CA PRO A 10 -11.95 -20.77 -7.12
C PRO A 10 -12.06 -19.31 -7.54
N THR A 11 -13.25 -18.91 -7.94
CA THR A 11 -13.55 -17.50 -8.20
C THR A 11 -13.52 -16.68 -6.90
N PRO A 12 -13.35 -15.35 -6.96
CA PRO A 12 -13.49 -14.50 -5.77
C PRO A 12 -14.82 -14.67 -5.03
N ASP A 13 -15.91 -14.86 -5.77
CA ASP A 13 -17.23 -15.06 -5.17
C ASP A 13 -17.33 -16.39 -4.41
N GLU A 14 -16.75 -17.48 -4.95
CA GLU A 14 -16.68 -18.76 -4.25
C GLU A 14 -15.86 -18.64 -2.95
N ILE A 15 -14.71 -17.97 -2.98
CA ILE A 15 -13.88 -17.76 -1.77
C ILE A 15 -14.61 -16.87 -0.76
N ARG A 16 -15.28 -15.79 -1.20
CA ARG A 16 -16.05 -14.92 -0.31
C ARG A 16 -17.23 -15.65 0.33
N ASN A 17 -17.91 -16.49 -0.42
CA ASN A 17 -19.02 -17.31 0.11
C ASN A 17 -18.52 -18.38 1.09
N GLN A 18 -17.34 -18.94 0.87
CA GLN A 18 -16.74 -19.94 1.77
C GLN A 18 -16.22 -19.29 3.08
N TYR A 19 -15.73 -18.05 3.00
CA TYR A 19 -15.24 -17.25 4.13
C TYR A 19 -15.93 -15.90 4.15
N PRO A 20 -17.23 -15.86 4.52
CA PRO A 20 -18.01 -14.63 4.52
C PRO A 20 -17.57 -13.69 5.65
N ILE A 21 -17.84 -12.40 5.47
CA ILE A 21 -17.73 -11.39 6.53
C ILE A 21 -19.09 -11.18 7.17
N ASP A 22 -19.10 -10.91 8.46
CA ASP A 22 -20.30 -10.58 9.20
C ASP A 22 -20.70 -9.09 9.05
N ALA A 23 -21.87 -8.73 9.59
CA ALA A 23 -22.38 -7.37 9.54
C ALA A 23 -21.48 -6.37 10.31
N LYS A 24 -20.78 -6.82 11.35
CA LYS A 24 -19.87 -6.00 12.15
C LYS A 24 -18.63 -5.61 11.35
N ILE A 25 -18.00 -6.58 10.69
CA ILE A 25 -16.83 -6.35 9.81
C ILE A 25 -17.23 -5.40 8.67
N LYS A 26 -18.40 -5.64 8.04
CA LYS A 26 -18.90 -4.79 6.96
C LYS A 26 -19.09 -3.34 7.41
N ALA A 27 -19.77 -3.11 8.52
CA ALA A 27 -19.98 -1.77 9.06
C ALA A 27 -18.65 -1.08 9.44
N LEU A 28 -17.70 -1.84 9.98
CA LEU A 28 -16.37 -1.32 10.30
C LEU A 28 -15.62 -0.89 9.03
N LYS A 29 -15.65 -1.72 7.99
CA LYS A 29 -15.04 -1.39 6.71
C LYS A 29 -15.67 -0.14 6.09
N GLU A 30 -16.98 -0.05 6.04
CA GLU A 30 -17.70 1.13 5.51
C GLU A 30 -17.28 2.41 6.26
N LYS A 31 -17.19 2.35 7.58
CA LYS A 31 -16.71 3.46 8.41
C LYS A 31 -15.28 3.84 8.06
N ARG A 32 -14.37 2.87 7.98
CA ARG A 32 -12.94 3.10 7.67
C ARG A 32 -12.76 3.65 6.26
N ASP A 33 -13.48 3.11 5.29
CA ASP A 33 -13.47 3.60 3.91
C ASP A 33 -13.89 5.07 3.85
N GLN A 34 -14.92 5.45 4.60
CA GLN A 34 -15.38 6.84 4.66
C GLN A 34 -14.34 7.75 5.33
N GLU A 35 -13.73 7.34 6.44
CA GLU A 35 -12.67 8.11 7.12
C GLU A 35 -11.48 8.37 6.19
N ILE A 36 -11.07 7.36 5.43
CA ILE A 36 -9.95 7.47 4.48
C ILE A 36 -10.36 8.33 3.26
N ARG A 37 -11.55 8.13 2.72
CA ARG A 37 -12.11 8.95 1.64
C ARG A 37 -12.14 10.43 2.02
N ASP A 38 -12.55 10.75 3.23
CA ASP A 38 -12.63 12.13 3.69
C ASP A 38 -11.28 12.84 3.70
N VAL A 39 -10.18 12.12 3.97
CA VAL A 39 -8.82 12.68 3.86
C VAL A 39 -8.47 12.98 2.39
N PHE A 40 -8.73 12.04 1.48
CA PHE A 40 -8.41 12.25 0.05
C PHE A 40 -9.28 13.33 -0.60
N THR A 41 -10.52 13.47 -0.18
CA THR A 41 -11.45 14.49 -0.70
C THR A 41 -11.31 15.86 -0.01
N GLY A 42 -10.42 15.99 0.97
CA GLY A 42 -10.20 17.24 1.70
C GLY A 42 -11.29 17.60 2.72
N LYS A 43 -12.19 16.66 3.05
CA LYS A 43 -13.18 16.82 4.12
C LYS A 43 -12.58 16.62 5.52
N SER A 44 -11.41 16.00 5.59
CA SER A 44 -10.65 15.79 6.81
C SER A 44 -9.20 16.19 6.61
N ASP A 45 -8.64 16.93 7.55
CA ASP A 45 -7.24 17.37 7.56
C ASP A 45 -6.29 16.33 8.20
N LYS A 46 -6.79 15.15 8.55
CA LYS A 46 -5.97 14.09 9.13
C LYS A 46 -4.87 13.67 8.16
N PHE A 47 -3.71 13.36 8.74
CA PHE A 47 -2.57 12.86 7.99
C PHE A 47 -2.58 11.32 7.98
N LEU A 48 -2.29 10.71 6.82
CA LEU A 48 -2.27 9.26 6.67
C LEU A 48 -0.90 8.68 7.01
N ALA A 49 -0.86 7.70 7.89
CA ALA A 49 0.31 6.87 8.14
C ALA A 49 0.03 5.45 7.61
N ILE A 50 0.51 5.14 6.40
CA ILE A 50 0.40 3.79 5.82
C ILE A 50 1.64 3.02 6.27
N ILE A 51 1.51 2.17 7.29
CA ILE A 51 2.67 1.59 8.00
C ILE A 51 2.51 0.10 8.24
N GLY A 52 3.55 -0.68 7.95
CA GLY A 52 3.56 -2.12 8.19
C GLY A 52 4.69 -2.85 7.45
N PRO A 53 4.75 -4.18 7.53
CA PRO A 53 5.84 -4.97 6.97
C PRO A 53 5.98 -4.79 5.46
N CYS A 54 7.20 -5.00 4.96
CA CYS A 54 7.48 -4.99 3.53
C CYS A 54 6.61 -6.02 2.78
N SER A 55 6.45 -7.21 3.37
CA SER A 55 5.50 -8.24 2.95
C SER A 55 4.95 -8.99 4.17
N ALA A 56 3.67 -9.35 4.11
CA ALA A 56 3.08 -10.27 5.08
C ALA A 56 3.66 -11.67 4.84
N ASP A 57 4.11 -12.32 5.91
CA ASP A 57 4.74 -13.64 5.89
C ASP A 57 4.19 -14.59 6.96
N ASN A 58 3.69 -14.03 8.05
CA ASN A 58 3.17 -14.77 9.20
C ASN A 58 1.92 -14.07 9.74
N GLU A 59 0.78 -14.76 9.76
CA GLU A 59 -0.50 -14.22 10.19
C GLU A 59 -0.48 -13.72 11.64
N ASP A 60 0.12 -14.50 12.57
CA ASP A 60 0.17 -14.15 13.99
C ASP A 60 1.02 -12.90 14.21
N ALA A 61 2.18 -12.82 13.57
CA ALA A 61 3.04 -11.65 13.67
C ALA A 61 2.41 -10.39 13.07
N VAL A 62 1.67 -10.52 11.95
CA VAL A 62 0.90 -9.41 11.36
C VAL A 62 -0.18 -8.94 12.33
N CYS A 63 -0.99 -9.85 12.89
CA CYS A 63 -2.05 -9.49 13.84
C CYS A 63 -1.50 -8.87 15.13
N ASP A 64 -0.41 -9.40 15.70
CA ASP A 64 0.28 -8.78 16.85
C ASP A 64 0.74 -7.36 16.52
N TYR A 65 1.37 -7.15 15.35
CA TYR A 65 1.78 -5.82 14.91
C TYR A 65 0.58 -4.85 14.79
N LEU A 66 -0.54 -5.30 14.25
CA LEU A 66 -1.76 -4.49 14.12
C LEU A 66 -2.37 -4.14 15.48
N LEU A 67 -2.34 -5.04 16.46
CA LEU A 67 -2.79 -4.77 17.82
C LEU A 67 -1.92 -3.70 18.52
N ARG A 68 -0.61 -3.70 18.26
CA ARG A 68 0.28 -2.62 18.73
C ARG A 68 -0.07 -1.29 18.07
N LEU A 69 -0.29 -1.27 16.76
CA LEU A 69 -0.74 -0.07 16.04
C LEU A 69 -2.08 0.45 16.57
N ARG A 70 -3.02 -0.44 16.93
CA ARG A 70 -4.34 -0.05 17.47
C ARG A 70 -4.20 0.76 18.76
N LYS A 71 -3.34 0.32 19.68
CA LYS A 71 -3.08 1.03 20.94
C LYS A 71 -2.52 2.46 20.72
N VAL A 72 -1.77 2.65 19.65
CA VAL A 72 -1.25 3.98 19.28
C VAL A 72 -2.35 4.80 18.60
N GLN A 73 -3.08 4.20 17.65
CA GLN A 73 -4.15 4.88 16.92
C GLN A 73 -5.19 5.51 17.86
N ASP A 74 -5.54 4.82 18.92
CA ASP A 74 -6.54 5.33 19.89
C ASP A 74 -6.12 6.64 20.55
N LYS A 75 -4.81 6.93 20.61
CA LYS A 75 -4.24 8.14 21.23
C LYS A 75 -4.05 9.31 20.24
N ILE A 76 -4.09 9.05 18.94
CA ILE A 76 -3.72 10.02 17.89
C ILE A 76 -4.82 10.20 16.82
N ALA A 77 -5.99 9.58 17.02
CA ALA A 77 -7.05 9.48 16.02
C ALA A 77 -7.67 10.82 15.59
N ASP A 78 -7.47 11.88 16.36
CA ASP A 78 -7.91 13.24 16.05
C ASP A 78 -7.12 13.85 14.87
N LYS A 79 -5.84 13.52 14.67
CA LYS A 79 -4.96 14.13 13.66
C LYS A 79 -4.31 13.14 12.70
N VAL A 80 -4.12 11.89 13.11
CA VAL A 80 -3.45 10.88 12.29
C VAL A 80 -4.33 9.66 12.12
N LEU A 81 -4.45 9.20 10.88
CA LEU A 81 -5.20 7.99 10.54
C LEU A 81 -4.20 6.93 10.05
N ILE A 82 -4.05 5.86 10.84
CA ILE A 82 -3.19 4.73 10.48
C ILE A 82 -3.95 3.80 9.52
N ILE A 83 -3.29 3.42 8.44
CA ILE A 83 -3.68 2.34 7.53
C ILE A 83 -2.59 1.29 7.59
N PRO A 84 -2.81 0.11 8.20
CA PRO A 84 -1.80 -0.94 8.23
C PRO A 84 -1.45 -1.39 6.82
N ARG A 85 -0.16 -1.43 6.52
CA ARG A 85 0.39 -1.98 5.29
C ARG A 85 0.56 -3.48 5.47
N VAL A 86 -0.26 -4.28 4.78
CA VAL A 86 -0.25 -5.75 4.82
C VAL A 86 -0.16 -6.27 3.40
N TYR A 87 1.03 -6.18 2.81
CA TYR A 87 1.25 -6.58 1.42
C TYR A 87 1.36 -8.08 1.31
N THR A 88 0.38 -8.69 0.62
CA THR A 88 0.27 -10.14 0.43
C THR A 88 0.96 -10.63 -0.84
N ASN A 89 1.41 -9.71 -1.68
CA ASN A 89 2.19 -9.96 -2.89
C ASN A 89 3.53 -9.24 -2.85
N LYS A 90 4.56 -9.86 -3.44
CA LYS A 90 5.88 -9.23 -3.57
C LYS A 90 6.35 -9.33 -5.02
N PRO A 91 6.37 -8.20 -5.77
CA PRO A 91 6.94 -8.18 -7.13
C PRO A 91 8.44 -8.48 -7.09
N ARG A 92 8.89 -9.37 -7.98
CA ARG A 92 10.29 -9.74 -8.12
C ARG A 92 10.78 -9.47 -9.53
N THR A 93 11.79 -8.64 -9.69
CA THR A 93 12.33 -8.25 -11.00
C THR A 93 12.85 -9.44 -11.80
N THR A 94 13.53 -10.38 -11.14
CA THR A 94 14.08 -11.60 -11.75
C THR A 94 13.16 -12.81 -11.62
N GLY A 95 12.04 -12.68 -10.90
CA GLY A 95 11.11 -13.79 -10.61
C GLY A 95 11.57 -14.71 -9.47
N GLU A 96 12.72 -14.45 -8.86
CA GLU A 96 13.29 -15.27 -7.78
C GLU A 96 12.91 -14.75 -6.37
N GLY A 97 12.95 -15.65 -5.38
CA GLY A 97 12.68 -15.36 -3.95
C GLY A 97 11.21 -15.38 -3.58
N TYR A 98 10.91 -15.04 -2.34
CA TYR A 98 9.56 -15.02 -1.79
C TYR A 98 8.65 -14.04 -2.54
N LYS A 99 7.52 -14.54 -3.04
CA LYS A 99 6.58 -13.80 -3.91
C LYS A 99 5.33 -13.30 -3.17
N GLY A 100 5.30 -13.45 -1.84
CA GLY A 100 4.18 -13.05 -0.99
C GLY A 100 3.28 -14.23 -0.58
N MET A 101 2.44 -13.97 0.41
CA MET A 101 1.56 -14.97 1.02
C MET A 101 0.55 -15.59 0.04
N VAL A 102 0.12 -14.85 -1.00
CA VAL A 102 -0.75 -15.40 -2.06
C VAL A 102 -0.10 -16.59 -2.75
N HIS A 103 1.19 -16.54 -3.02
CA HIS A 103 1.92 -17.63 -3.67
C HIS A 103 2.32 -18.71 -2.69
N GLN A 104 2.76 -18.30 -1.49
CA GLN A 104 3.47 -19.13 -0.55
C GLN A 104 3.08 -18.70 0.87
N PRO A 105 1.91 -19.20 1.36
CA PRO A 105 1.40 -18.82 2.70
C PRO A 105 2.31 -19.30 3.84
N ASP A 106 3.11 -20.31 3.60
CA ASP A 106 4.21 -20.74 4.46
C ASP A 106 5.52 -20.53 3.68
N PRO A 107 6.37 -19.57 4.09
CA PRO A 107 7.59 -19.24 3.36
C PRO A 107 8.60 -20.38 3.20
N GLU A 108 8.53 -21.41 4.06
CA GLU A 108 9.43 -22.57 4.04
C GLU A 108 8.90 -23.72 3.16
N LYS A 109 7.64 -23.66 2.73
CA LYS A 109 7.01 -24.69 1.90
C LYS A 109 6.97 -24.30 0.43
N LYS A 110 6.66 -25.30 -0.41
CA LYS A 110 6.44 -25.09 -1.84
C LYS A 110 5.22 -24.17 -2.09
N PRO A 111 5.24 -23.35 -3.16
CA PRO A 111 4.13 -22.50 -3.52
C PRO A 111 2.80 -23.25 -3.65
N ASN A 112 1.71 -22.65 -3.14
CA ASN A 112 0.35 -23.16 -3.24
C ASN A 112 -0.65 -21.99 -3.31
N MET A 113 -1.01 -21.60 -4.53
CA MET A 113 -1.90 -20.45 -4.79
C MET A 113 -3.27 -20.58 -4.12
N LEU A 114 -3.86 -21.79 -4.10
CA LEU A 114 -5.17 -21.96 -3.46
C LEU A 114 -5.09 -21.74 -1.95
N ALA A 115 -4.09 -22.37 -1.30
CA ALA A 115 -3.86 -22.15 0.13
C ALA A 115 -3.54 -20.67 0.42
N GLY A 116 -2.79 -20.00 -0.48
CA GLY A 116 -2.48 -18.57 -0.39
C GLY A 116 -3.72 -17.68 -0.44
N LEU A 117 -4.63 -17.90 -1.41
CA LEU A 117 -5.88 -17.15 -1.50
C LEU A 117 -6.76 -17.28 -0.25
N VAL A 118 -6.82 -18.48 0.33
CA VAL A 118 -7.54 -18.70 1.59
C VAL A 118 -6.82 -18.03 2.77
N ALA A 119 -5.49 -18.13 2.84
CA ALA A 119 -4.70 -17.56 3.92
C ALA A 119 -4.81 -16.04 3.99
N ILE A 120 -4.66 -15.34 2.85
CA ILE A 120 -4.76 -13.88 2.84
C ILE A 120 -6.15 -13.38 3.24
N ARG A 121 -7.21 -14.08 2.82
CA ARG A 121 -8.57 -13.72 3.22
C ARG A 121 -8.80 -13.92 4.70
N LYS A 122 -8.42 -15.06 5.26
CA LYS A 122 -8.54 -15.35 6.70
C LYS A 122 -7.75 -14.35 7.53
N MET A 123 -6.51 -14.06 7.14
CA MET A 123 -5.67 -13.08 7.82
C MET A 123 -6.32 -11.69 7.84
N HIS A 124 -6.87 -11.21 6.73
CA HIS A 124 -7.54 -9.89 6.70
C HIS A 124 -8.84 -9.88 7.53
N ILE A 125 -9.62 -10.95 7.53
CA ILE A 125 -10.80 -11.07 8.41
C ILE A 125 -10.36 -10.96 9.86
N ARG A 126 -9.41 -11.79 10.29
CA ARG A 126 -8.85 -11.78 11.64
C ARG A 126 -8.26 -10.42 12.02
N ALA A 127 -7.52 -9.79 11.10
CA ALA A 127 -6.95 -8.46 11.31
C ALA A 127 -8.03 -7.42 11.66
N ILE A 128 -9.17 -7.44 10.95
CA ILE A 128 -10.29 -6.53 11.23
C ILE A 128 -10.96 -6.90 12.55
N GLU A 129 -11.21 -8.17 12.82
CA GLU A 129 -11.87 -8.63 14.06
C GLU A 129 -11.07 -8.26 15.30
N GLU A 130 -9.75 -8.50 15.30
CA GLU A 130 -8.90 -8.29 16.46
C GLU A 130 -8.48 -6.83 16.65
N SER A 131 -8.15 -6.12 15.57
CA SER A 131 -7.56 -4.77 15.66
C SER A 131 -8.52 -3.64 15.27
N GLY A 132 -9.61 -3.93 14.59
CA GLY A 132 -10.50 -2.93 14.02
C GLY A 132 -9.90 -2.17 12.84
N PHE A 133 -8.80 -2.63 12.26
CA PHE A 133 -8.19 -2.03 11.08
C PHE A 133 -8.58 -2.75 9.79
N THR A 134 -8.96 -1.99 8.78
CA THR A 134 -8.86 -2.40 7.38
C THR A 134 -7.49 -2.00 6.85
N CYS A 135 -6.93 -2.80 5.94
CA CYS A 135 -5.53 -2.69 5.56
C CYS A 135 -5.32 -2.17 4.13
N ALA A 136 -4.04 -1.87 3.83
CA ALA A 136 -3.55 -1.60 2.49
C ALA A 136 -2.85 -2.84 1.93
N ASP A 137 -3.04 -3.15 0.64
CA ASP A 137 -2.27 -4.18 -0.08
C ASP A 137 -1.77 -3.66 -1.43
N GLU A 138 -0.75 -4.30 -1.99
CA GLU A 138 -0.25 -4.01 -3.34
C GLU A 138 -0.91 -4.95 -4.36
N MET A 139 -1.57 -4.37 -5.37
CA MET A 139 -2.16 -5.11 -6.47
C MET A 139 -1.07 -5.53 -7.47
N LEU A 140 -0.46 -6.70 -7.25
CA LEU A 140 0.48 -7.29 -8.20
C LEU A 140 -0.25 -7.85 -9.42
N TYR A 141 -1.34 -8.56 -9.20
CA TYR A 141 -2.22 -9.08 -10.24
C TYR A 141 -3.56 -8.34 -10.20
N PRO A 142 -4.03 -7.76 -11.32
CA PRO A 142 -5.34 -7.11 -11.36
C PRO A 142 -6.49 -7.99 -10.89
N GLU A 143 -6.41 -9.31 -11.13
CA GLU A 143 -7.43 -10.27 -10.71
C GLU A 143 -7.50 -10.51 -9.20
N ASN A 144 -6.40 -10.31 -8.47
CA ASN A 144 -6.33 -10.57 -7.02
C ASN A 144 -7.19 -9.60 -6.19
N TRP A 145 -7.38 -8.38 -6.67
CA TRP A 145 -8.18 -7.35 -6.00
C TRP A 145 -9.53 -7.90 -5.49
N ARG A 146 -10.27 -8.62 -6.34
CA ARG A 146 -11.62 -9.07 -6.00
C ARG A 146 -11.69 -10.11 -4.87
N TYR A 147 -10.62 -10.82 -4.56
CA TYR A 147 -10.58 -11.75 -3.42
C TYR A 147 -10.62 -11.03 -2.07
N LEU A 148 -10.18 -9.77 -2.03
CA LEU A 148 -10.06 -8.94 -0.83
C LEU A 148 -10.81 -7.61 -0.93
N SER A 149 -11.59 -7.35 -2.00
CA SER A 149 -12.23 -6.05 -2.24
C SER A 149 -13.20 -5.62 -1.14
N ASP A 150 -13.80 -6.58 -0.42
CA ASP A 150 -14.67 -6.36 0.73
C ASP A 150 -13.92 -6.23 2.08
N LEU A 151 -12.58 -6.22 2.07
CA LEU A 151 -11.72 -6.18 3.25
C LEU A 151 -10.68 -5.06 3.22
N LEU A 152 -10.18 -4.68 2.03
CA LEU A 152 -9.15 -3.66 1.86
C LEU A 152 -9.76 -2.25 1.76
N SER A 153 -9.11 -1.27 2.38
CA SER A 153 -9.49 0.15 2.28
C SER A 153 -8.47 1.01 1.51
N TYR A 154 -7.39 0.41 1.04
CA TYR A 154 -6.37 1.08 0.25
C TYR A 154 -5.63 0.07 -0.64
N VAL A 155 -5.32 0.47 -1.87
CA VAL A 155 -4.55 -0.34 -2.80
C VAL A 155 -3.37 0.47 -3.35
N ALA A 156 -2.21 -0.17 -3.48
CA ALA A 156 -1.08 0.40 -4.21
C ALA A 156 -0.84 -0.33 -5.52
N VAL A 157 -0.49 0.42 -6.57
CA VAL A 157 0.03 -0.12 -7.84
C VAL A 157 1.54 0.10 -7.86
N GLY A 158 2.28 -0.98 -7.99
CA GLY A 158 3.74 -0.99 -7.91
C GLY A 158 4.42 -0.28 -9.08
N ALA A 159 5.67 0.14 -8.87
CA ALA A 159 6.47 0.86 -9.87
C ALA A 159 6.69 0.10 -11.19
N ARG A 160 6.63 -1.24 -11.16
CA ARG A 160 6.76 -2.08 -12.37
C ARG A 160 5.44 -2.33 -13.08
N SER A 161 4.31 -2.02 -12.41
CA SER A 161 2.96 -2.26 -12.90
C SER A 161 2.23 -0.99 -13.32
N VAL A 162 2.73 0.20 -12.93
CA VAL A 162 2.06 1.49 -13.17
C VAL A 162 1.92 1.85 -14.67
N GLU A 163 2.76 1.28 -15.53
CA GLU A 163 2.69 1.45 -16.98
C GLU A 163 1.75 0.44 -17.67
N ASP A 164 1.40 -0.64 -16.96
CA ASP A 164 0.52 -1.67 -17.51
C ASP A 164 -0.94 -1.18 -17.58
N GLN A 165 -1.51 -1.30 -18.79
CA GLN A 165 -2.86 -0.85 -19.08
C GLN A 165 -3.91 -1.56 -18.24
N GLN A 166 -3.76 -2.87 -18.03
CA GLN A 166 -4.73 -3.66 -17.28
C GLN A 166 -4.81 -3.23 -15.80
N HIS A 167 -3.68 -2.86 -15.19
CA HIS A 167 -3.67 -2.29 -13.83
C HIS A 167 -4.41 -0.96 -13.76
N ARG A 168 -4.14 -0.04 -14.69
CA ARG A 168 -4.79 1.29 -14.75
C ARG A 168 -6.30 1.16 -14.90
N LEU A 169 -6.74 0.31 -15.83
CA LEU A 169 -8.17 0.08 -16.10
C LEU A 169 -8.87 -0.64 -14.94
N THR A 170 -8.19 -1.58 -14.27
CA THR A 170 -8.74 -2.23 -13.08
C THR A 170 -8.94 -1.21 -11.95
N VAL A 171 -7.96 -0.31 -11.71
CA VAL A 171 -8.08 0.76 -10.71
C VAL A 171 -9.27 1.67 -11.01
N SER A 172 -9.59 1.94 -12.28
CA SER A 172 -10.73 2.78 -12.65
C SER A 172 -12.10 2.19 -12.23
N GLY A 173 -12.13 0.91 -11.92
CA GLY A 173 -13.33 0.21 -11.41
C GLY A 173 -13.34 -0.03 -9.91
N MET A 174 -12.37 0.49 -9.16
CA MET A 174 -12.31 0.36 -7.70
C MET A 174 -13.04 1.51 -7.01
N ASP A 175 -13.54 1.22 -5.80
CA ASP A 175 -14.27 2.15 -4.94
C ASP A 175 -13.45 2.63 -3.72
N VAL A 176 -12.19 2.19 -3.61
CA VAL A 176 -11.24 2.58 -2.56
C VAL A 176 -10.08 3.39 -3.12
N PRO A 177 -9.38 4.20 -2.30
CA PRO A 177 -8.18 4.90 -2.72
C PRO A 177 -7.12 3.97 -3.32
N ALA A 178 -6.59 4.36 -4.47
CA ALA A 178 -5.55 3.61 -5.16
C ALA A 178 -4.35 4.51 -5.48
N GLY A 179 -3.20 4.17 -4.90
CA GLY A 179 -1.96 4.92 -5.08
C GLY A 179 -1.12 4.37 -6.22
N MET A 180 -0.82 5.21 -7.20
CA MET A 180 0.03 4.90 -8.35
C MET A 180 1.47 5.29 -8.05
N LYS A 181 2.36 4.29 -7.84
CA LYS A 181 3.78 4.56 -7.61
C LYS A 181 4.42 5.11 -8.89
N ASN A 182 5.33 6.08 -8.76
CA ASN A 182 6.14 6.44 -9.92
C ASN A 182 6.93 5.20 -10.41
N PRO A 183 7.16 5.08 -11.75
CA PRO A 183 7.97 3.99 -12.28
C PRO A 183 9.40 4.02 -11.72
N THR A 184 10.14 2.95 -11.90
CA THR A 184 11.52 2.86 -11.39
C THR A 184 12.44 3.94 -11.97
N SER A 185 12.14 4.46 -13.16
CA SER A 185 12.83 5.61 -13.78
C SER A 185 12.59 6.94 -13.05
N GLY A 186 11.53 7.05 -12.24
CA GLY A 186 11.14 8.29 -11.57
C GLY A 186 10.28 9.24 -12.41
N ASP A 187 9.82 8.84 -13.58
CA ASP A 187 9.06 9.72 -14.49
C ASP A 187 7.68 10.11 -13.91
N PHE A 188 7.53 11.39 -13.56
CA PHE A 188 6.27 11.94 -13.07
C PHE A 188 5.18 11.98 -14.13
N SER A 189 5.53 12.09 -15.41
CA SER A 189 4.54 12.13 -16.49
C SER A 189 3.86 10.77 -16.64
N VAL A 190 4.62 9.69 -16.57
CA VAL A 190 4.10 8.32 -16.58
C VAL A 190 3.19 8.07 -15.38
N MET A 191 3.63 8.47 -14.18
CA MET A 191 2.84 8.35 -12.95
C MET A 191 1.52 9.13 -13.06
N LEU A 192 1.56 10.39 -13.48
CA LEU A 192 0.37 11.23 -13.61
C LEU A 192 -0.56 10.73 -14.72
N ASN A 193 -0.04 10.22 -15.83
CA ASN A 193 -0.85 9.59 -16.87
C ASN A 193 -1.58 8.33 -16.35
N SER A 194 -0.97 7.58 -15.43
CA SER A 194 -1.66 6.45 -14.79
C SER A 194 -2.82 6.90 -13.90
N VAL A 195 -2.68 8.04 -13.20
CA VAL A 195 -3.78 8.64 -12.43
C VAL A 195 -4.90 9.13 -13.35
N VAL A 196 -4.55 9.82 -14.46
CA VAL A 196 -5.53 10.26 -15.48
C VAL A 196 -6.34 9.08 -15.99
N ALA A 197 -5.65 8.01 -16.40
CA ALA A 197 -6.31 6.80 -16.91
C ALA A 197 -7.24 6.18 -15.86
N ALA A 198 -6.77 6.04 -14.61
CA ALA A 198 -7.56 5.41 -13.56
C ALA A 198 -8.74 6.28 -13.06
N GLN A 199 -8.68 7.60 -13.20
CA GLN A 199 -9.82 8.48 -12.91
C GLN A 199 -10.85 8.52 -14.05
N GLY A 200 -10.51 8.02 -15.24
CA GLY A 200 -11.40 7.94 -16.39
C GLY A 200 -12.30 6.70 -16.38
N SER A 201 -13.43 6.78 -17.11
CA SER A 201 -14.28 5.62 -17.42
C SER A 201 -13.74 4.87 -18.63
N HIS A 202 -13.76 3.52 -18.57
CA HIS A 202 -13.23 2.67 -19.63
C HIS A 202 -14.14 1.48 -19.90
N THR A 203 -14.19 1.05 -21.18
CA THR A 203 -14.78 -0.23 -21.59
C THR A 203 -13.65 -1.18 -21.97
N PHE A 204 -13.58 -2.36 -21.34
CA PHE A 204 -12.54 -3.34 -21.60
C PHE A 204 -12.96 -4.77 -21.21
N ILE A 205 -12.13 -5.76 -21.58
CA ILE A 205 -12.35 -7.15 -21.20
C ILE A 205 -11.78 -7.38 -19.80
N TYR A 206 -12.64 -7.75 -18.86
CA TYR A 206 -12.25 -8.11 -17.50
C TYR A 206 -12.85 -9.46 -17.11
N ARG A 207 -11.99 -10.47 -16.90
CA ARG A 207 -12.39 -11.83 -16.50
C ARG A 207 -13.42 -12.48 -17.42
N GLY A 208 -13.27 -12.28 -18.72
CA GLY A 208 -14.18 -12.85 -19.75
C GLY A 208 -15.49 -12.07 -19.93
N TRP A 209 -15.61 -10.89 -19.31
CA TRP A 209 -16.74 -9.98 -19.49
C TRP A 209 -16.30 -8.69 -20.18
N GLU A 210 -17.15 -8.13 -21.00
CA GLU A 210 -17.09 -6.72 -21.37
C GLU A 210 -17.62 -5.92 -20.19
N VAL A 211 -16.79 -5.01 -19.64
CA VAL A 211 -17.13 -4.19 -18.49
C VAL A 211 -16.98 -2.70 -18.81
N VAL A 212 -17.78 -1.88 -18.15
CA VAL A 212 -17.63 -0.42 -18.14
C VAL A 212 -17.31 0.02 -16.71
N THR A 213 -16.25 0.81 -16.52
CA THR A 213 -15.89 1.37 -15.22
C THR A 213 -16.40 2.81 -15.09
N THR A 214 -16.47 3.32 -13.86
CA THR A 214 -16.94 4.69 -13.57
C THR A 214 -15.80 5.71 -13.45
N GLY A 215 -14.56 5.23 -13.38
CA GLY A 215 -13.41 6.02 -12.93
C GLY A 215 -13.31 6.05 -11.40
N ASN A 216 -12.08 6.07 -10.89
CA ASN A 216 -11.79 6.14 -9.47
C ASN A 216 -11.20 7.52 -9.11
N GLU A 217 -12.03 8.43 -8.64
CA GLU A 217 -11.63 9.80 -8.27
C GLU A 217 -10.67 9.88 -7.09
N LEU A 218 -10.47 8.78 -6.34
CA LEU A 218 -9.53 8.68 -5.22
C LEU A 218 -8.16 8.15 -5.66
N THR A 219 -7.96 7.92 -6.96
CA THR A 219 -6.64 7.55 -7.49
C THR A 219 -5.68 8.73 -7.34
N HIS A 220 -4.50 8.47 -6.80
CA HIS A 220 -3.49 9.47 -6.46
C HIS A 220 -2.07 8.94 -6.72
N THR A 221 -1.06 9.77 -6.50
CA THR A 221 0.35 9.43 -6.71
C THR A 221 1.02 8.88 -5.46
N ILE A 222 2.05 8.03 -5.65
CA ILE A 222 2.99 7.61 -4.59
C ILE A 222 4.42 7.88 -5.08
N LEU A 223 5.17 8.68 -4.35
CA LEU A 223 6.59 8.93 -4.59
C LEU A 223 7.44 7.90 -3.86
N ARG A 224 8.22 7.10 -4.62
CA ARG A 224 9.06 6.03 -4.05
C ARG A 224 10.57 6.17 -4.38
N GLY A 225 10.96 7.33 -4.94
CA GLY A 225 12.29 7.55 -5.50
C GLY A 225 12.47 6.88 -6.86
N ALA A 226 13.62 7.07 -7.46
CA ALA A 226 14.00 6.58 -8.77
C ALA A 226 15.30 5.78 -8.72
N VAL A 227 15.60 5.07 -9.80
CA VAL A 227 16.92 4.48 -10.07
C VAL A 227 17.38 5.04 -11.41
N ASN A 228 18.54 5.69 -11.44
CA ASN A 228 19.09 6.25 -12.66
C ASN A 228 19.74 5.16 -13.55
N LYS A 229 20.20 5.56 -14.73
CA LYS A 229 20.86 4.65 -15.70
C LYS A 229 22.15 4.00 -15.19
N HIS A 230 22.71 4.48 -14.09
CA HIS A 230 23.91 3.93 -13.45
C HIS A 230 23.58 3.00 -12.27
N GLY A 231 22.28 2.80 -11.97
CA GLY A 231 21.81 1.96 -10.86
C GLY A 231 21.78 2.69 -9.51
N GLU A 232 21.97 4.00 -9.47
CA GLU A 232 21.97 4.79 -8.25
C GLU A 232 20.55 5.20 -7.86
N ALA A 233 20.25 5.15 -6.57
CA ALA A 233 19.00 5.60 -6.03
C ALA A 233 18.93 7.14 -6.01
N ILE A 234 17.87 7.69 -6.56
CA ILE A 234 17.58 9.12 -6.58
C ILE A 234 16.30 9.35 -5.79
N PRO A 235 16.36 10.06 -4.66
CA PRO A 235 15.17 10.43 -3.90
C PRO A 235 14.30 11.42 -4.69
N ASN A 236 12.98 11.45 -4.38
CA ASN A 236 12.02 12.37 -4.99
C ASN A 236 10.98 12.87 -3.99
N TYR A 237 11.41 13.15 -2.75
CA TYR A 237 10.57 13.64 -1.65
C TYR A 237 11.00 15.00 -1.11
N HIS A 238 12.07 15.60 -1.63
CA HIS A 238 12.53 16.92 -1.22
C HIS A 238 11.52 18.00 -1.57
N TYR A 239 11.65 19.17 -0.96
CA TYR A 239 10.73 20.28 -1.18
C TYR A 239 10.54 20.61 -2.66
N GLU A 240 11.61 20.63 -3.43
CA GLU A 240 11.63 20.93 -4.85
C GLU A 240 10.89 19.85 -5.67
N ASP A 241 11.06 18.57 -5.31
CA ASP A 241 10.36 17.46 -5.97
C ASP A 241 8.84 17.55 -5.73
N LEU A 242 8.45 17.84 -4.49
CA LEU A 242 7.05 18.02 -4.11
C LEU A 242 6.42 19.24 -4.81
N ARG A 243 7.15 20.35 -4.93
CA ARG A 243 6.74 21.54 -5.68
C ARG A 243 6.55 21.23 -7.16
N LEU A 244 7.54 20.56 -7.76
CA LEU A 244 7.44 20.13 -9.17
C LEU A 244 6.25 19.19 -9.41
N LEU A 245 5.99 18.26 -8.47
CA LEU A 245 4.82 17.38 -8.56
C LEU A 245 3.52 18.20 -8.46
N PHE A 246 3.43 19.13 -7.53
CA PHE A 246 2.26 20.01 -7.39
C PHE A 246 1.95 20.76 -8.69
N GLU A 247 2.95 21.39 -9.31
CA GLU A 247 2.80 22.12 -10.58
C GLU A 247 2.32 21.21 -11.71
N LYS A 248 2.95 20.03 -11.85
CA LYS A 248 2.56 19.05 -12.89
C LYS A 248 1.16 18.46 -12.65
N TYR A 249 0.79 18.25 -11.39
CA TYR A 249 -0.52 17.72 -11.01
C TYR A 249 -1.62 18.77 -11.28
N SER A 250 -1.37 20.03 -10.91
CA SER A 250 -2.31 21.16 -11.12
C SER A 250 -2.60 21.40 -12.59
N ALA A 251 -1.63 21.13 -13.48
CA ALA A 251 -1.80 21.23 -14.93
C ALA A 251 -2.71 20.14 -15.54
N LYS A 252 -3.10 19.14 -14.76
CA LYS A 252 -3.84 17.95 -15.21
C LYS A 252 -5.28 17.98 -14.69
N ASN A 253 -6.11 18.75 -14.76
CA ASN A 253 -7.53 18.76 -14.37
C ASN A 253 -8.03 17.44 -13.69
N LEU A 254 -7.25 16.94 -12.71
CA LEU A 254 -7.52 15.74 -11.94
C LEU A 254 -8.31 16.07 -10.68
N LYS A 255 -9.15 15.13 -10.24
CA LYS A 255 -9.90 15.25 -8.99
C LYS A 255 -9.02 14.86 -7.79
N ASN A 256 -9.30 15.49 -6.64
CA ASN A 256 -8.73 15.11 -5.35
C ASN A 256 -7.20 14.97 -5.39
N MET A 257 -6.50 16.08 -5.71
CA MET A 257 -5.03 16.11 -5.73
C MET A 257 -4.45 15.53 -4.44
N ALA A 258 -3.63 14.49 -4.57
CA ALA A 258 -3.00 13.84 -3.43
C ALA A 258 -1.72 13.10 -3.82
N THR A 259 -0.77 13.08 -2.89
CA THR A 259 0.39 12.21 -2.94
C THR A 259 0.66 11.56 -1.58
N ILE A 260 1.14 10.33 -1.63
CA ILE A 260 1.75 9.63 -0.49
C ILE A 260 3.24 9.53 -0.75
N VAL A 261 4.07 9.79 0.25
CA VAL A 261 5.53 9.62 0.12
C VAL A 261 5.93 8.29 0.76
N ASP A 262 6.40 7.37 -0.08
CA ASP A 262 7.03 6.12 0.36
C ASP A 262 8.44 6.45 0.86
N THR A 263 8.67 6.30 2.14
CA THR A 263 9.89 6.73 2.82
C THR A 263 11.02 5.71 2.76
N ASN A 264 10.75 4.51 2.23
CA ASN A 264 11.76 3.48 1.99
C ASN A 264 12.16 3.41 0.50
N HIS A 265 12.37 2.24 -0.06
CA HIS A 265 12.77 1.98 -1.45
C HIS A 265 13.95 2.88 -1.90
N SER A 266 13.80 3.57 -3.05
CA SER A 266 14.88 4.44 -3.55
C SER A 266 14.97 5.78 -2.80
N ASN A 267 13.93 6.19 -2.10
CA ASN A 267 13.95 7.40 -1.26
C ASN A 267 14.94 7.28 -0.09
N SER A 268 15.11 6.08 0.48
CA SER A 268 16.08 5.80 1.55
C SER A 268 17.28 5.00 1.06
N ASN A 269 17.37 4.69 -0.24
CA ASN A 269 18.29 3.70 -0.77
C ASN A 269 18.23 2.35 -0.01
N LYS A 270 17.02 1.96 0.43
CA LYS A 270 16.72 0.79 1.27
C LYS A 270 17.40 0.77 2.63
N GLN A 271 17.90 1.90 3.08
CA GLN A 271 18.39 2.07 4.45
C GLN A 271 17.20 2.39 5.35
N TYR A 272 16.60 1.36 5.94
CA TYR A 272 15.32 1.48 6.64
C TYR A 272 15.33 2.51 7.79
N ALA A 273 16.45 2.74 8.45
CA ALA A 273 16.58 3.73 9.53
C ALA A 273 16.40 5.17 9.03
N GLU A 274 16.71 5.45 7.74
CA GLU A 274 16.52 6.77 7.13
C GLU A 274 15.05 7.19 7.02
N GLN A 275 14.12 6.25 7.07
CA GLN A 275 12.69 6.55 7.01
C GLN A 275 12.27 7.58 8.05
N VAL A 276 12.87 7.54 9.27
CA VAL A 276 12.59 8.49 10.36
C VAL A 276 12.94 9.92 9.95
N ARG A 277 14.10 10.12 9.34
CA ARG A 277 14.56 11.42 8.85
C ARG A 277 13.68 11.92 7.70
N ILE A 278 13.40 11.04 6.75
CA ILE A 278 12.59 11.35 5.54
C ILE A 278 11.18 11.79 5.94
N VAL A 279 10.52 11.09 6.86
CA VAL A 279 9.20 11.49 7.37
C VAL A 279 9.23 12.90 7.94
N LYS A 280 10.25 13.25 8.74
CA LYS A 280 10.38 14.59 9.32
C LYS A 280 10.57 15.66 8.27
N GLU A 281 11.36 15.40 7.24
CA GLU A 281 11.59 16.32 6.13
C GLU A 281 10.33 16.55 5.32
N VAL A 282 9.60 15.50 4.98
CA VAL A 282 8.32 15.57 4.25
C VAL A 282 7.29 16.38 5.03
N LEU A 283 7.17 16.13 6.34
CA LEU A 283 6.24 16.89 7.20
C LEU A 283 6.68 18.35 7.38
N HIS A 284 7.98 18.61 7.46
CA HIS A 284 8.49 19.98 7.48
C HIS A 284 8.10 20.73 6.19
N SER A 285 8.39 20.14 5.02
CA SER A 285 8.05 20.72 3.72
C SER A 285 6.54 20.98 3.58
N ARG A 286 5.72 20.04 4.06
CA ARG A 286 4.25 20.16 4.08
C ARG A 286 3.80 21.33 4.97
N ASN A 287 4.40 21.51 6.13
CA ASN A 287 3.94 22.50 7.13
C ASN A 287 4.32 23.94 6.77
N VAL A 288 5.36 24.15 5.96
CA VAL A 288 5.81 25.48 5.54
C VAL A 288 5.18 25.97 4.23
N ASN A 289 4.34 25.16 3.58
CA ASN A 289 3.75 25.49 2.30
C ASN A 289 2.33 24.90 2.15
N GLU A 290 1.32 25.76 2.01
CA GLU A 290 -0.10 25.38 1.94
C GLU A 290 -0.43 24.52 0.69
N GLU A 291 0.26 24.72 -0.43
CA GLU A 291 0.08 23.90 -1.63
C GLU A 291 0.58 22.46 -1.36
N LEU A 292 1.72 22.31 -0.68
CA LEU A 292 2.24 21.02 -0.27
C LEU A 292 1.38 20.39 0.83
N LYS A 293 0.76 21.19 1.69
CA LYS A 293 -0.19 20.71 2.69
C LYS A 293 -1.45 20.12 2.02
N THR A 294 -1.86 20.70 0.93
CA THR A 294 -2.96 20.17 0.10
C THR A 294 -2.55 18.88 -0.63
N LEU A 295 -1.35 18.84 -1.20
CA LEU A 295 -0.85 17.72 -1.99
C LEU A 295 -0.49 16.50 -1.15
N VAL A 296 0.31 16.68 -0.08
CA VAL A 296 0.88 15.58 0.70
C VAL A 296 -0.12 15.12 1.76
N LYS A 297 -0.82 14.03 1.48
CA LYS A 297 -1.85 13.47 2.37
C LYS A 297 -1.30 12.48 3.39
N GLY A 298 -0.10 11.93 3.15
CA GLY A 298 0.47 10.94 4.05
C GLY A 298 1.83 10.42 3.65
N VAL A 299 2.32 9.48 4.44
CA VAL A 299 3.56 8.73 4.22
C VAL A 299 3.31 7.24 4.24
N MET A 300 4.17 6.49 3.53
CA MET A 300 4.19 5.03 3.56
C MET A 300 5.52 4.58 4.17
N ILE A 301 5.44 3.73 5.20
CA ILE A 301 6.57 3.35 6.06
C ILE A 301 6.66 1.83 6.13
N GLU A 302 7.84 1.27 5.87
CA GLU A 302 8.11 -0.15 6.08
C GLU A 302 8.59 -0.40 7.51
N SER A 303 7.77 -1.10 8.27
CA SER A 303 7.93 -1.35 9.70
C SER A 303 7.39 -2.72 10.09
N TYR A 304 8.04 -3.39 11.03
CA TYR A 304 7.53 -4.63 11.60
C TYR A 304 7.85 -4.68 13.11
N ILE A 305 7.75 -5.87 13.73
CA ILE A 305 8.03 -6.03 15.17
C ILE A 305 9.53 -5.86 15.44
N GLU A 306 10.36 -6.62 14.70
CA GLU A 306 11.82 -6.60 14.81
C GLU A 306 12.46 -5.82 13.67
N PRO A 307 13.54 -5.06 13.92
CA PRO A 307 14.20 -4.26 12.91
C PRO A 307 15.00 -5.08 11.91
N GLY A 308 15.17 -4.52 10.69
CA GLY A 308 15.96 -5.11 9.62
C GLY A 308 15.20 -6.18 8.86
N ASN A 309 15.92 -7.18 8.38
CA ASN A 309 15.38 -8.34 7.67
C ASN A 309 16.18 -9.61 7.97
N GLN A 310 15.62 -10.76 7.56
CA GLN A 310 16.22 -12.08 7.67
C GLN A 310 16.06 -12.86 6.36
N LYS A 311 16.84 -13.92 6.19
CA LYS A 311 16.72 -14.80 5.03
C LYS A 311 16.00 -16.09 5.43
N ILE A 312 15.09 -16.55 4.57
CA ILE A 312 14.39 -17.82 4.75
C ILE A 312 15.43 -18.97 4.70
N GLY A 313 15.31 -19.95 5.62
CA GLY A 313 16.18 -21.12 5.67
C GLY A 313 17.62 -20.87 6.15
N GLN A 314 17.91 -19.69 6.69
CA GLN A 314 19.22 -19.39 7.28
C GLN A 314 19.08 -19.04 8.77
N GLY A 315 19.42 -19.99 9.65
CA GLY A 315 19.32 -19.82 11.09
C GLY A 315 17.89 -19.96 11.64
N GLU A 316 17.70 -19.59 12.91
CA GLU A 316 16.39 -19.59 13.56
C GLU A 316 15.53 -18.43 13.02
N HIS A 317 14.27 -18.73 12.69
CA HIS A 317 13.33 -17.72 12.21
C HIS A 317 12.92 -16.80 13.36
N ILE A 318 13.22 -15.52 13.22
CA ILE A 318 12.88 -14.49 14.20
C ILE A 318 11.45 -14.02 13.93
N TYR A 319 10.57 -14.20 14.89
CA TYR A 319 9.17 -13.76 14.83
C TYR A 319 9.06 -12.24 14.61
N GLY A 320 8.23 -11.85 13.64
CA GLY A 320 8.00 -10.44 13.34
C GLY A 320 9.18 -9.69 12.71
N LYS A 321 10.15 -10.40 12.13
CA LYS A 321 11.25 -9.81 11.35
C LYS A 321 11.02 -10.04 9.86
N SER A 322 11.15 -8.99 9.06
CA SER A 322 10.88 -9.06 7.61
C SER A 322 11.74 -10.11 6.90
N ILE A 323 11.12 -10.89 6.01
CA ILE A 323 11.81 -11.84 5.12
C ILE A 323 12.08 -11.28 3.72
N THR A 324 11.80 -9.99 3.52
CA THR A 324 12.02 -9.27 2.26
C THR A 324 12.88 -8.02 2.49
N ASP A 325 12.42 -6.81 2.16
CA ASP A 325 13.22 -5.62 2.40
C ASP A 325 13.26 -5.28 3.91
N PRO A 326 14.36 -4.67 4.41
CA PRO A 326 14.50 -4.36 5.83
C PRO A 326 13.51 -3.29 6.30
N CYS A 327 12.98 -3.46 7.51
CA CYS A 327 11.94 -2.62 8.12
C CYS A 327 12.45 -1.94 9.39
N LEU A 328 11.80 -0.84 9.79
CA LEU A 328 11.92 -0.31 11.17
C LEU A 328 11.38 -1.32 12.16
N GLY A 329 11.95 -1.39 13.36
CA GLY A 329 11.40 -2.14 14.48
C GLY A 329 10.24 -1.40 15.15
N TRP A 330 9.55 -2.10 16.07
CA TRP A 330 8.38 -1.53 16.75
C TRP A 330 8.73 -0.28 17.60
N PRO A 331 9.79 -0.26 18.43
CA PRO A 331 10.08 0.90 19.26
C PRO A 331 10.27 2.20 18.46
N GLU A 332 11.06 2.13 17.38
CA GLU A 332 11.30 3.26 16.49
C GLU A 332 10.03 3.68 15.76
N SER A 333 9.20 2.72 15.38
CA SER A 333 7.94 2.95 14.66
C SER A 333 6.91 3.65 15.54
N GLU A 334 6.75 3.21 16.79
CA GLU A 334 5.86 3.86 17.76
C GLU A 334 6.31 5.30 18.01
N GLN A 335 7.61 5.53 18.23
CA GLN A 335 8.17 6.86 18.40
C GLN A 335 7.96 7.74 17.15
N LEU A 336 8.13 7.16 15.96
CA LEU A 336 7.91 7.87 14.69
C LEU A 336 6.46 8.29 14.52
N ILE A 337 5.50 7.43 14.82
CA ILE A 337 4.06 7.75 14.75
C ILE A 337 3.72 8.89 15.71
N HIS A 338 4.23 8.88 16.93
CA HIS A 338 4.08 10.01 17.86
C HIS A 338 4.76 11.29 17.38
N THR A 339 5.88 11.19 16.66
CA THR A 339 6.52 12.33 16.01
C THR A 339 5.66 12.91 14.90
N ILE A 340 5.06 12.05 14.06
CA ILE A 340 4.09 12.46 13.01
C ILE A 340 2.95 13.23 13.66
N TYR A 341 2.33 12.68 14.72
CA TYR A 341 1.24 13.32 15.43
C TYR A 341 1.59 14.74 15.93
N LYS A 342 2.75 14.89 16.60
CA LYS A 342 3.23 16.19 17.07
C LYS A 342 3.51 17.19 15.93
N MET A 343 4.00 16.72 14.78
CA MET A 343 4.25 17.58 13.62
C MET A 343 2.98 17.97 12.88
N CYS A 344 1.90 17.21 12.99
CA CYS A 344 0.58 17.56 12.48
C CYS A 344 -0.17 18.58 13.34
N GLU A 345 0.37 18.95 14.53
CA GLU A 345 -0.21 19.98 15.40
C GLU A 345 0.10 21.42 14.96
N LYS A 346 1.02 21.56 14.02
CA LYS A 346 1.47 22.85 13.51
C LYS A 346 0.81 23.12 12.16
#